data_5a316f58685ebbef17beb5a65e57ae89
#
_entry.id   5a316f58685ebbef17beb5a65e57ae89
#
_cell.length_a   1.000
_cell.length_b   1.000
_cell.length_c   1.000
_cell.angle_alpha   90.00
_cell.angle_beta   90.00
_cell.angle_gamma   90.00
#
_symmetry.space_group_name_H-M   'P 1'
#
loop_
_entity.id
_entity.type
_entity.pdbx_description
1 polymer ?
#
loop_
_entity_poly.entity_id
_entity_poly.type
_entity_poly.pdbx_seq_one_letter_code
_entity_poly.pdbx_strand_id
1 'polypeptide(L)'
;SSTGANNISSIKSIRTIRLIRIFRILKLIRYVKEAAALKKAFIASKQRIIVFLFVVFSIVVLMGTIIYMLEDPKDGFTSIPRSIYWAIVTLTTVGYGDIAPQTPLGQFFASIIMILGYSIIAVPTGMISVELSKTSLNTQYCSACSFDNHEDDAIFCKKCGEELNPVVG
;
A
#
# COMPACT_ATOMS: atom_id res chain seq x y z
N SER A 1 13.55 12.96 -52.30
CA SER A 1 12.39 13.30 -51.41
C SER A 1 12.43 12.55 -50.07
N SER A 2 13.49 12.69 -49.28
CA SER A 2 13.66 12.00 -47.98
C SER A 2 13.83 12.94 -46.77
N THR A 3 13.50 14.22 -46.90
CA THR A 3 13.66 15.23 -45.82
C THR A 3 12.44 15.40 -44.91
N GLY A 4 11.29 14.82 -45.27
CA GLY A 4 10.05 14.98 -44.46
C GLY A 4 9.93 14.06 -43.25
N ALA A 5 10.49 12.85 -43.26
CA ALA A 5 10.33 11.86 -42.22
C ALA A 5 11.13 12.20 -40.93
N ASN A 6 12.27 12.83 -41.05
CA ASN A 6 13.14 13.19 -39.91
C ASN A 6 12.57 14.32 -39.05
N ASN A 7 11.75 15.21 -39.64
CA ASN A 7 11.14 16.33 -38.90
C ASN A 7 9.99 15.89 -37.98
N ILE A 8 9.22 14.84 -38.34
CA ILE A 8 8.10 14.36 -37.56
C ILE A 8 8.56 13.61 -36.30
N SER A 9 9.67 12.86 -36.39
CA SER A 9 10.27 12.18 -35.25
C SER A 9 10.83 13.16 -34.22
N SER A 10 11.46 14.24 -34.66
CA SER A 10 12.00 15.30 -33.81
C SER A 10 10.91 16.07 -33.08
N ILE A 11 9.77 16.34 -33.70
CA ILE A 11 8.62 17.01 -33.07
C ILE A 11 7.95 16.12 -32.00
N LYS A 12 7.86 14.82 -32.24
CA LYS A 12 7.36 13.86 -31.24
C LYS A 12 8.28 13.79 -30.01
N SER A 13 9.59 13.78 -30.23
CA SER A 13 10.60 13.78 -29.14
C SER A 13 10.52 15.03 -28.27
N ILE A 14 10.31 16.20 -28.85
CA ILE A 14 10.18 17.48 -28.12
C ILE A 14 8.90 17.49 -27.25
N ARG A 15 7.79 16.91 -27.72
CA ARG A 15 6.57 16.79 -26.91
C ARG A 15 6.77 15.85 -25.72
N THR A 16 7.48 14.74 -25.90
CA THR A 16 7.79 13.79 -24.84
C THR A 16 8.68 14.42 -23.77
N ILE A 17 9.66 15.24 -24.16
CA ILE A 17 10.51 15.98 -23.21
C ILE A 17 9.70 16.98 -22.36
N ARG A 18 8.63 17.58 -22.89
CA ARG A 18 7.75 18.45 -22.12
C ARG A 18 7.02 17.71 -20.99
N LEU A 19 6.71 16.41 -21.16
CA LEU A 19 6.07 15.58 -20.14
C LEU A 19 7.00 15.36 -18.94
N ILE A 20 8.32 15.40 -19.13
CA ILE A 20 9.29 15.31 -18.02
C ILE A 20 9.14 16.48 -17.03
N ARG A 21 8.55 17.62 -17.47
CA ARG A 21 8.28 18.75 -16.56
C ARG A 21 7.32 18.38 -15.42
N ILE A 22 6.47 17.35 -15.60
CA ILE A 22 5.55 16.85 -14.55
C ILE A 22 6.33 16.33 -13.34
N PHE A 23 7.56 15.82 -13.54
CA PHE A 23 8.44 15.39 -12.46
C PHE A 23 8.94 16.53 -11.56
N ARG A 24 8.67 17.83 -11.93
CA ARG A 24 8.91 18.93 -10.99
C ARG A 24 8.08 18.82 -9.72
N ILE A 25 6.91 18.16 -9.79
CA ILE A 25 6.08 17.84 -8.63
C ILE A 25 6.84 16.97 -7.63
N LEU A 26 7.75 16.09 -8.09
CA LEU A 26 8.57 15.27 -7.20
C LEU A 26 9.58 16.07 -6.38
N LYS A 27 9.86 17.37 -6.73
CA LYS A 27 10.67 18.25 -5.88
C LYS A 27 9.99 18.61 -4.56
N LEU A 28 8.65 18.52 -4.49
CA LEU A 28 7.90 18.70 -3.23
C LEU A 28 8.24 17.64 -2.17
N ILE A 29 8.71 16.47 -2.59
CA ILE A 29 9.14 15.38 -1.67
C ILE A 29 10.31 15.82 -0.78
N ARG A 30 11.10 16.82 -1.18
CA ARG A 30 12.21 17.37 -0.37
C ARG A 30 11.76 18.09 0.90
N TYR A 31 10.52 18.57 0.95
CA TYR A 31 10.00 19.37 2.06
C TYR A 31 9.29 18.55 3.13
N VAL A 32 9.13 17.24 2.92
CA VAL A 32 8.37 16.41 3.85
C VAL A 32 9.35 15.69 4.78
N LYS A 33 9.69 16.34 5.91
CA LYS A 33 10.43 15.70 7.01
C LYS A 33 9.74 14.40 7.46
N GLU A 34 8.41 14.37 7.39
CA GLU A 34 7.55 13.23 7.66
C GLU A 34 7.74 12.05 6.68
N ALA A 35 8.20 12.31 5.45
CA ALA A 35 8.51 11.24 4.49
C ALA A 35 9.61 10.30 5.01
N ALA A 36 10.54 10.82 5.81
CA ALA A 36 11.59 10.00 6.44
C ALA A 36 10.99 9.08 7.53
N ALA A 37 10.05 9.58 8.34
CA ALA A 37 9.33 8.79 9.34
C ALA A 37 8.48 7.70 8.67
N LEU A 38 7.73 8.05 7.62
CA LEU A 38 6.94 7.10 6.84
C LEU A 38 7.83 6.01 6.19
N LYS A 39 8.96 6.40 5.60
CA LYS A 39 9.94 5.45 5.04
C LYS A 39 10.46 4.49 6.10
N LYS A 40 10.80 4.99 7.30
CA LYS A 40 11.27 4.18 8.43
C LYS A 40 10.19 3.18 8.87
N ALA A 41 8.95 3.63 9.02
CA ALA A 41 7.81 2.78 9.37
C ALA A 41 7.55 1.69 8.31
N PHE A 42 7.65 2.03 7.02
CA PHE A 42 7.52 1.07 5.92
C PHE A 42 8.62 0.00 5.95
N ILE A 43 9.87 0.41 6.16
CA ILE A 43 11.00 -0.53 6.24
C ILE A 43 10.85 -1.45 7.45
N ALA A 44 10.44 -0.92 8.61
CA ALA A 44 10.20 -1.70 9.82
C ALA A 44 9.04 -2.70 9.66
N SER A 45 8.01 -2.35 8.89
CA SER A 45 6.84 -3.21 8.64
C SER A 45 6.99 -4.10 7.40
N LYS A 46 8.06 -3.97 6.62
CA LYS A 46 8.23 -4.63 5.30
C LYS A 46 7.94 -6.13 5.34
N GLN A 47 8.49 -6.84 6.32
CA GLN A 47 8.35 -8.30 6.40
C GLN A 47 6.90 -8.71 6.65
N ARG A 48 6.19 -7.99 7.53
CA ARG A 48 4.77 -8.22 7.83
C ARG A 48 3.89 -7.92 6.60
N ILE A 49 4.20 -6.83 5.88
CA ILE A 49 3.49 -6.45 4.65
C ILE A 49 3.69 -7.51 3.56
N ILE A 50 4.90 -8.04 3.37
CA ILE A 50 5.17 -9.08 2.37
C ILE A 50 4.37 -10.36 2.67
N VAL A 51 4.37 -10.82 3.93
CA VAL A 51 3.58 -11.99 4.34
C VAL A 51 2.09 -11.74 4.10
N PHE A 52 1.60 -10.57 4.47
CA PHE A 52 0.21 -10.19 4.24
C PHE A 52 -0.15 -10.21 2.74
N LEU A 53 0.68 -9.60 1.87
CA LEU A 53 0.45 -9.60 0.42
C LEU A 53 0.49 -11.00 -0.17
N PHE A 54 1.34 -11.89 0.35
CA PHE A 54 1.37 -13.27 -0.07
C PHE A 54 0.05 -14.00 0.26
N VAL A 55 -0.50 -13.78 1.46
CA VAL A 55 -1.81 -14.34 1.86
C VAL A 55 -2.91 -13.79 0.96
N VAL A 56 -2.94 -12.48 0.72
CA VAL A 56 -3.92 -11.83 -0.18
C VAL A 56 -3.84 -12.42 -1.58
N PHE A 57 -2.64 -12.56 -2.13
CA PHE A 57 -2.44 -13.15 -3.45
C PHE A 57 -2.95 -14.60 -3.51
N SER A 58 -2.69 -15.38 -2.46
CA SER A 58 -3.19 -16.76 -2.37
C SER A 58 -4.71 -16.83 -2.35
N ILE A 59 -5.37 -15.93 -1.59
CA ILE A 59 -6.83 -15.82 -1.56
C ILE A 59 -7.39 -15.47 -2.93
N VAL A 60 -6.79 -14.52 -3.63
CA VAL A 60 -7.22 -14.06 -4.95
C VAL A 60 -7.12 -15.20 -5.98
N VAL A 61 -6.01 -15.94 -5.99
CA VAL A 61 -5.82 -17.09 -6.89
C VAL A 61 -6.84 -18.19 -6.59
N LEU A 62 -7.05 -18.50 -5.32
CA LEU A 62 -8.04 -19.50 -4.89
C LEU A 62 -9.45 -19.10 -5.32
N MET A 63 -9.89 -17.89 -4.98
CA MET A 63 -11.23 -17.40 -5.31
C MET A 63 -11.45 -17.25 -6.82
N GLY A 64 -10.44 -16.74 -7.54
CA GLY A 64 -10.50 -16.67 -9.01
C GLY A 64 -10.66 -18.04 -9.66
N THR A 65 -9.97 -19.07 -9.14
CA THR A 65 -10.10 -20.45 -9.63
C THR A 65 -11.48 -21.02 -9.30
N ILE A 66 -12.00 -20.81 -8.11
CA ILE A 66 -13.34 -21.26 -7.71
C ILE A 66 -14.41 -20.64 -8.63
N ILE A 67 -14.36 -19.33 -8.86
CA ILE A 67 -15.30 -18.63 -9.73
C ILE A 67 -15.19 -19.13 -11.18
N TYR A 68 -13.97 -19.37 -11.67
CA TYR A 68 -13.78 -19.97 -13.01
C TYR A 68 -14.47 -21.33 -13.16
N MET A 69 -14.53 -22.12 -12.09
CA MET A 69 -15.19 -23.44 -12.11
C MET A 69 -16.72 -23.36 -11.97
N LEU A 70 -17.25 -22.30 -11.39
CA LEU A 70 -18.67 -22.13 -11.09
C LEU A 70 -19.42 -21.36 -12.17
N GLU A 71 -18.74 -20.50 -12.92
CA GLU A 71 -19.35 -19.61 -13.90
C GLU A 71 -19.17 -20.09 -15.34
N ASP A 72 -20.14 -19.77 -16.21
CA ASP A 72 -20.06 -20.10 -17.64
C ASP A 72 -19.09 -19.12 -18.34
N PRO A 73 -18.28 -19.58 -19.30
CA PRO A 73 -17.48 -18.71 -20.16
C PRO A 73 -18.26 -17.59 -20.85
N LYS A 74 -19.57 -17.74 -21.04
CA LYS A 74 -20.47 -16.71 -21.61
C LYS A 74 -20.55 -15.47 -20.72
N ASP A 75 -20.43 -15.64 -19.41
CA ASP A 75 -20.49 -14.56 -18.42
C ASP A 75 -19.17 -13.82 -18.25
N GLY A 76 -18.21 -14.13 -19.13
CA GLY A 76 -16.92 -13.47 -19.19
C GLY A 76 -15.78 -14.20 -18.48
N PHE A 77 -16.05 -15.29 -17.75
CA PHE A 77 -15.05 -16.10 -17.04
C PHE A 77 -14.39 -17.13 -17.97
N THR A 78 -13.77 -16.64 -19.04
CA THR A 78 -13.21 -17.46 -20.13
C THR A 78 -11.90 -18.16 -19.79
N SER A 79 -11.22 -17.76 -18.71
CA SER A 79 -9.94 -18.34 -18.30
C SER A 79 -9.65 -18.06 -16.84
N ILE A 80 -8.82 -18.89 -16.18
CA ILE A 80 -8.36 -18.68 -14.80
C ILE A 80 -7.72 -17.30 -14.61
N PRO A 81 -6.80 -16.81 -15.46
CA PRO A 81 -6.25 -15.46 -15.31
C PRO A 81 -7.30 -14.35 -15.34
N ARG A 82 -8.35 -14.49 -16.16
CA ARG A 82 -9.43 -13.52 -16.25
C ARG A 82 -10.31 -13.53 -14.99
N SER A 83 -10.53 -14.69 -14.43
CA SER A 83 -11.26 -14.84 -13.16
C SER A 83 -10.43 -14.32 -11.96
N ILE A 84 -9.11 -14.50 -11.98
CA ILE A 84 -8.19 -13.89 -11.01
C ILE A 84 -8.22 -12.36 -11.14
N TYR A 85 -8.22 -11.81 -12.37
CA TYR A 85 -8.38 -10.38 -12.60
C TYR A 85 -9.66 -9.86 -11.95
N TRP A 86 -10.79 -10.51 -12.17
CA TRP A 86 -12.05 -10.17 -11.53
C TRP A 86 -11.96 -10.20 -10.00
N ALA A 87 -11.33 -11.23 -9.44
CA ALA A 87 -11.15 -11.36 -8.00
C ALA A 87 -10.29 -10.22 -7.43
N ILE A 88 -9.23 -9.79 -8.13
CA ILE A 88 -8.41 -8.63 -7.74
C ILE A 88 -9.26 -7.35 -7.75
N VAL A 89 -9.96 -7.09 -8.86
CA VAL A 89 -10.78 -5.89 -9.04
C VAL A 89 -11.88 -5.79 -7.97
N THR A 90 -12.46 -6.92 -7.60
CA THR A 90 -13.51 -7.00 -6.58
C THR A 90 -12.91 -6.82 -5.17
N LEU A 91 -11.83 -7.54 -4.85
CA LEU A 91 -11.18 -7.49 -3.56
C LEU A 91 -10.59 -6.11 -3.24
N THR A 92 -10.06 -5.43 -4.25
CA THR A 92 -9.53 -4.05 -4.13
C THR A 92 -10.62 -2.98 -4.14
N THR A 93 -11.88 -3.37 -4.20
CA THR A 93 -13.07 -2.47 -4.23
C THR A 93 -13.15 -1.56 -5.45
N VAL A 94 -12.41 -1.84 -6.53
CA VAL A 94 -12.46 -1.07 -7.79
C VAL A 94 -13.77 -1.31 -8.52
N GLY A 95 -14.17 -2.58 -8.73
CA GLY A 95 -15.47 -2.96 -9.25
C GLY A 95 -15.83 -2.39 -10.63
N TYR A 96 -15.02 -2.64 -11.66
CA TYR A 96 -15.31 -2.14 -13.01
C TYR A 96 -16.66 -2.63 -13.58
N GLY A 97 -17.19 -3.77 -13.11
CA GLY A 97 -18.47 -4.31 -13.57
C GLY A 97 -18.43 -4.90 -14.98
N ASP A 98 -17.25 -5.11 -15.54
CA ASP A 98 -17.04 -5.68 -16.88
C ASP A 98 -17.32 -7.19 -16.91
N ILE A 99 -17.13 -7.89 -15.81
CA ILE A 99 -17.50 -9.28 -15.56
C ILE A 99 -18.01 -9.41 -14.12
N ALA A 100 -19.04 -10.23 -13.92
CA ALA A 100 -19.62 -10.49 -12.60
C ALA A 100 -20.27 -11.87 -12.57
N PRO A 101 -20.20 -12.61 -11.44
CA PRO A 101 -20.85 -13.90 -11.28
C PRO A 101 -22.36 -13.82 -11.46
N GLN A 102 -22.93 -14.75 -12.24
CA GLN A 102 -24.35 -14.85 -12.51
C GLN A 102 -25.01 -16.01 -11.75
N THR A 103 -24.24 -17.05 -11.43
CA THR A 103 -24.76 -18.20 -10.69
C THR A 103 -24.96 -17.88 -9.20
N PRO A 104 -25.98 -18.48 -8.54
CA PRO A 104 -26.17 -18.28 -7.09
C PRO A 104 -24.96 -18.66 -6.24
N LEU A 105 -24.26 -19.74 -6.61
CA LEU A 105 -23.03 -20.15 -5.92
C LEU A 105 -21.86 -19.17 -6.18
N GLY A 106 -21.70 -18.69 -7.40
CA GLY A 106 -20.71 -17.67 -7.72
C GLY A 106 -20.96 -16.38 -6.97
N GLN A 107 -22.22 -15.93 -6.87
CA GLN A 107 -22.62 -14.76 -6.09
C GLN A 107 -22.36 -14.94 -4.58
N PHE A 108 -22.53 -16.14 -4.07
CA PHE A 108 -22.19 -16.45 -2.67
C PHE A 108 -20.69 -16.28 -2.42
N PHE A 109 -19.82 -16.88 -3.25
CA PHE A 109 -18.37 -16.70 -3.14
C PHE A 109 -17.94 -15.26 -3.42
N ALA A 110 -18.60 -14.56 -4.34
CA ALA A 110 -18.38 -13.13 -4.57
C ALA A 110 -18.66 -12.29 -3.32
N SER A 111 -19.71 -12.60 -2.59
CA SER A 111 -20.03 -11.90 -1.33
C SER A 111 -18.95 -12.10 -0.27
N ILE A 112 -18.38 -13.29 -0.17
CA ILE A 112 -17.25 -13.56 0.74
C ILE A 112 -16.03 -12.71 0.38
N ILE A 113 -15.65 -12.67 -0.90
CA ILE A 113 -14.47 -11.90 -1.33
C ILE A 113 -14.69 -10.39 -1.15
N MET A 114 -15.91 -9.89 -1.32
CA MET A 114 -16.27 -8.48 -1.07
C MET A 114 -16.09 -8.11 0.39
N ILE A 115 -16.54 -8.94 1.32
CA ILE A 115 -16.36 -8.74 2.78
C ILE A 115 -14.87 -8.76 3.15
N LEU A 116 -14.11 -9.69 2.60
CA LEU A 116 -12.67 -9.77 2.81
C LEU A 116 -11.95 -8.53 2.29
N GLY A 117 -12.44 -7.90 1.21
CA GLY A 117 -11.88 -6.67 0.64
C GLY A 117 -11.77 -5.53 1.65
N TYR A 118 -12.76 -5.33 2.50
CA TYR A 118 -12.71 -4.33 3.57
C TYR A 118 -11.58 -4.60 4.57
N SER A 119 -11.38 -5.85 4.96
CA SER A 119 -10.34 -6.25 5.90
C SER A 119 -8.93 -6.04 5.35
N ILE A 120 -8.77 -6.21 4.04
CA ILE A 120 -7.48 -6.08 3.36
C ILE A 120 -6.95 -4.64 3.37
N ILE A 121 -7.81 -3.64 3.33
CA ILE A 121 -7.39 -2.23 3.43
C ILE A 121 -7.00 -1.88 4.88
N ALA A 122 -7.73 -2.41 5.86
CA ALA A 122 -7.53 -2.09 7.27
C ALA A 122 -6.19 -2.60 7.82
N VAL A 123 -5.75 -3.80 7.42
CA VAL A 123 -4.57 -4.45 8.00
C VAL A 123 -3.26 -3.69 7.72
N PRO A 124 -2.88 -3.34 6.48
CA PRO A 124 -1.66 -2.57 6.22
C PRO A 124 -1.70 -1.19 6.86
N THR A 125 -2.86 -0.53 6.84
CA THR A 125 -3.03 0.79 7.44
C THR A 125 -2.79 0.71 8.95
N GLY A 126 -3.35 -0.29 9.64
CA GLY A 126 -3.14 -0.51 11.06
C GLY A 126 -1.67 -0.80 11.40
N MET A 127 -0.99 -1.63 10.59
CA MET A 127 0.43 -1.93 10.79
C MET A 127 1.31 -0.69 10.70
N ILE A 128 1.07 0.17 9.71
CA ILE A 128 1.83 1.40 9.51
C ILE A 128 1.51 2.41 10.63
N SER A 129 0.25 2.53 11.04
CA SER A 129 -0.17 3.44 12.12
C SER A 129 0.50 3.09 13.44
N VAL A 130 0.56 1.82 13.80
CA VAL A 130 1.26 1.35 15.01
C VAL A 130 2.76 1.67 14.95
N GLU A 131 3.39 1.52 13.79
CA GLU A 131 4.82 1.78 13.65
C GLU A 131 5.13 3.28 13.66
N LEU A 132 4.26 4.12 13.11
CA LEU A 132 4.36 5.58 13.21
C LEU A 132 4.20 6.05 14.66
N SER A 133 3.26 5.47 15.42
CA SER A 133 3.08 5.77 16.84
C SER A 133 4.32 5.44 17.67
N LYS A 134 5.04 4.37 17.33
CA LYS A 134 6.31 4.03 18.01
C LYS A 134 7.44 4.99 17.65
N THR A 135 7.39 5.60 16.47
CA THR A 135 8.41 6.55 16.02
C THR A 135 8.29 7.91 16.75
N SER A 136 7.11 8.21 17.29
CA SER A 136 6.89 9.40 18.15
C SER A 136 7.29 9.20 19.60
N LEU A 137 7.80 8.01 19.97
CA LEU A 137 8.40 7.83 21.29
C LEU A 137 9.74 8.55 21.33
N ASN A 138 9.81 9.53 22.19
CA ASN A 138 11.03 10.31 22.43
C ASN A 138 12.16 9.37 22.82
N THR A 139 13.29 9.50 22.13
CA THR A 139 14.55 8.82 22.45
C THR A 139 15.30 9.55 23.55
N GLN A 140 14.62 10.14 24.53
CA GLN A 140 15.30 10.68 25.71
C GLN A 140 15.97 9.52 26.45
N TYR A 141 17.26 9.60 26.51
CA TYR A 141 18.11 8.66 27.21
C TYR A 141 18.24 9.09 28.67
N CYS A 142 17.86 8.22 29.60
CA CYS A 142 18.05 8.49 31.00
C CYS A 142 19.55 8.36 31.39
N SER A 143 20.14 9.42 31.85
CA SER A 143 21.54 9.44 32.25
C SER A 143 21.87 8.53 33.44
N ALA A 144 20.88 8.27 34.31
CA ALA A 144 21.08 7.46 35.52
C ALA A 144 20.94 5.94 35.27
N CYS A 145 20.00 5.48 34.45
CA CYS A 145 19.71 4.06 34.26
C CYS A 145 19.77 3.55 32.82
N SER A 146 20.16 4.40 31.87
CA SER A 146 20.30 4.08 30.44
C SER A 146 19.02 3.57 29.77
N PHE A 147 17.85 3.88 30.31
CA PHE A 147 16.57 3.52 29.73
C PHE A 147 16.19 4.55 28.64
N ASP A 148 15.75 4.09 27.45
CA ASP A 148 15.57 4.90 26.23
C ASP A 148 14.14 4.93 25.68
N ASN A 149 13.16 4.30 26.36
CA ASN A 149 11.80 4.18 25.88
C ASN A 149 10.83 5.06 26.68
N HIS A 150 10.98 6.37 26.57
CA HIS A 150 10.12 7.37 27.19
C HIS A 150 9.09 7.93 26.21
N GLU A 151 8.00 8.50 26.72
CA GLU A 151 7.06 9.29 25.92
C GLU A 151 7.63 10.67 25.62
N ASP A 152 7.18 11.32 24.53
CA ASP A 152 7.74 12.61 24.08
C ASP A 152 7.61 13.74 25.12
N ASP A 153 6.60 13.64 25.99
CA ASP A 153 6.29 14.55 27.08
C ASP A 153 6.82 14.09 28.45
N ALA A 154 7.61 13.01 28.50
CA ALA A 154 8.11 12.47 29.73
C ALA A 154 9.13 13.43 30.38
N ILE A 155 8.81 13.91 31.60
CA ILE A 155 9.69 14.73 32.42
C ILE A 155 10.56 13.85 33.34
N PHE A 156 10.06 12.67 33.70
CA PHE A 156 10.76 11.73 34.60
C PHE A 156 10.93 10.37 33.96
N CYS A 157 12.03 9.69 34.28
CA CYS A 157 12.31 8.34 33.82
C CYS A 157 11.32 7.34 34.41
N LYS A 158 10.63 6.56 33.56
CA LYS A 158 9.67 5.52 33.96
C LYS A 158 10.29 4.42 34.85
N LYS A 159 11.62 4.22 34.77
CA LYS A 159 12.33 3.13 35.41
C LYS A 159 12.95 3.51 36.75
N CYS A 160 13.55 4.67 36.84
CA CYS A 160 14.29 5.09 38.05
C CYS A 160 13.77 6.38 38.68
N GLY A 161 12.83 7.10 38.05
CA GLY A 161 12.27 8.34 38.54
C GLY A 161 13.18 9.57 38.35
N GLU A 162 14.34 9.43 37.73
CA GLU A 162 15.27 10.54 37.46
C GLU A 162 14.66 11.53 36.48
N GLU A 163 14.91 12.82 36.65
CA GLU A 163 14.45 13.86 35.77
C GLU A 163 15.19 13.76 34.43
N LEU A 164 14.40 13.75 33.36
CA LEU A 164 14.89 13.71 31.97
C LEU A 164 15.12 15.14 31.52
N ASN A 165 16.29 15.40 30.89
CA ASN A 165 16.62 16.73 30.38
C ASN A 165 15.49 17.18 29.41
N PRO A 166 14.82 18.31 29.66
CA PRO A 166 13.84 18.85 28.73
C PRO A 166 14.56 19.16 27.43
N VAL A 167 13.96 18.71 26.30
CA VAL A 167 14.41 19.12 24.97
C VAL A 167 14.22 20.63 24.87
N VAL A 168 15.33 21.37 24.97
CA VAL A 168 15.33 22.82 24.74
C VAL A 168 14.94 23.02 23.27
N GLY A 169 13.75 23.63 23.05
CA GLY A 169 13.16 23.91 21.75
C GLY A 169 13.93 24.93 20.92
#